data_6aff03ed84d4b32ea83ee1d84641f169
#
_entry.id   6aff03ed84d4b32ea83ee1d84641f169
#
_cell.length_a   1.000
_cell.length_b   1.000
_cell.length_c   1.000
_cell.angle_alpha   90.00
_cell.angle_beta   90.00
_cell.angle_gamma   90.00
#
_symmetry.space_group_name_H-M   'P 1'
#
loop_
_entity.id
_entity.type
_entity.pdbx_description
1 polymer ?
#
loop_
_entity_poly.entity_id
_entity_poly.type
_entity_poly.pdbx_seq_one_letter_code
_entity_poly.pdbx_strand_id
1 'polypeptide(L)'
;YRRATHNKGVMNGIDAVAVACGQDWRAVEAGAHAYAAMKGAALTSYRMNADGDVEGKILLPLAVGTVGGSMRANPTAAMCLKICGAKTSGELAQVMAAVGLAQNFAALRAMASEGIQKGHMRLHARHIASSAGAKPEEIDGLVERMQQAGAVNEAGAKKALEEMRQAGKSAGAKKQKS
;
A
#
# COMPACT_ATOMS: atom_id res chain seq x y z
N TYR A 1 -9.98 2.07 18.78
CA TYR A 1 -9.36 1.29 17.71
C TYR A 1 -9.67 1.85 16.32
N ARG A 2 -10.94 2.07 15.91
CA ARG A 2 -11.31 2.54 14.55
C ARG A 2 -10.61 3.84 14.15
N ARG A 3 -10.56 4.83 15.05
CA ARG A 3 -9.90 6.12 14.79
C ARG A 3 -8.39 5.95 14.59
N ALA A 4 -7.74 5.14 15.43
CA ALA A 4 -6.31 4.89 15.31
C ALA A 4 -5.97 4.22 13.98
N THR A 5 -6.72 3.19 13.58
CA THR A 5 -6.57 2.51 12.28
C THR A 5 -6.83 3.45 11.11
N HIS A 6 -7.84 4.33 11.22
CA HIS A 6 -8.15 5.33 10.22
C HIS A 6 -6.99 6.32 10.02
N ASN A 7 -6.48 6.89 11.13
CA ASN A 7 -5.36 7.84 11.09
C ASN A 7 -4.07 7.17 10.60
N LYS A 8 -3.82 5.91 11.01
CA LYS A 8 -2.70 5.12 10.49
C LYS A 8 -2.80 4.95 8.97
N GLY A 9 -3.99 4.75 8.42
CA GLY A 9 -4.22 4.69 6.98
C GLY A 9 -3.87 5.99 6.26
N VAL A 10 -4.15 7.15 6.87
CA VAL A 10 -3.73 8.47 6.37
C VAL A 10 -2.20 8.58 6.36
N MET A 11 -1.57 8.24 7.50
CA MET A 11 -0.11 8.38 7.66
C MET A 11 0.67 7.47 6.72
N ASN A 12 0.16 6.32 6.33
CA ASN A 12 0.81 5.47 5.33
C ASN A 12 1.14 6.21 4.02
N GLY A 13 0.25 7.10 3.56
CA GLY A 13 0.49 7.89 2.36
C GLY A 13 1.44 9.07 2.64
N ILE A 14 1.25 9.75 3.75
CA ILE A 14 2.07 10.89 4.16
C ILE A 14 3.53 10.47 4.39
N ASP A 15 3.74 9.38 5.13
CA ASP A 15 5.07 8.88 5.47
C ASP A 15 5.84 8.41 4.23
N ALA A 16 5.15 7.81 3.27
CA ALA A 16 5.78 7.41 2.01
C ALA A 16 6.39 8.61 1.28
N VAL A 17 5.67 9.75 1.21
CA VAL A 17 6.19 10.98 0.61
C VAL A 17 7.26 11.60 1.50
N ALA A 18 7.07 11.60 2.82
CA ALA A 18 8.06 12.12 3.77
C ALA A 18 9.41 11.42 3.64
N VAL A 19 9.41 10.09 3.61
CA VAL A 19 10.62 9.28 3.43
C VAL A 19 11.25 9.53 2.07
N ALA A 20 10.45 9.51 1.00
CA ALA A 20 10.94 9.74 -0.36
C ALA A 20 11.60 11.12 -0.52
N CYS A 21 11.01 12.17 0.08
CA CYS A 21 11.50 13.54 0.01
C CYS A 21 12.49 13.90 1.15
N GLY A 22 12.99 12.91 1.91
CA GLY A 22 14.01 13.13 2.95
C GLY A 22 13.54 13.98 4.12
N GLN A 23 12.23 13.95 4.45
CA GLN A 23 11.64 14.64 5.58
C GLN A 23 11.78 13.83 6.88
N ASP A 24 11.67 14.49 8.02
CA ASP A 24 11.56 13.80 9.32
C ASP A 24 10.14 13.24 9.51
N TRP A 25 9.91 12.04 8.99
CA TRP A 25 8.63 11.36 9.07
C TRP A 25 8.17 11.13 10.51
N ARG A 26 9.08 10.95 11.47
CA ARG A 26 8.75 10.75 12.89
C ARG A 26 8.19 12.02 13.51
N ALA A 27 8.76 13.18 13.19
CA ALA A 27 8.23 14.47 13.63
C ALA A 27 6.87 14.76 13.00
N VAL A 28 6.67 14.39 11.72
CA VAL A 28 5.38 14.49 11.02
C VAL A 28 4.33 13.61 11.68
N GLU A 29 4.63 12.33 11.97
CA GLU A 29 3.73 11.43 12.69
C GLU A 29 3.38 11.95 14.08
N ALA A 30 4.39 12.36 14.87
CA ALA A 30 4.17 12.86 16.22
C ALA A 30 3.24 14.09 16.21
N GLY A 31 3.44 15.01 15.29
CA GLY A 31 2.58 16.20 15.11
C GLY A 31 1.14 15.83 14.75
N ALA A 32 0.96 14.92 13.79
CA ALA A 32 -0.35 14.46 13.34
C ALA A 32 -1.12 13.72 14.44
N HIS A 33 -0.46 12.83 15.18
CA HIS A 33 -1.07 12.07 16.26
C HIS A 33 -1.40 12.96 17.48
N ALA A 34 -0.51 13.89 17.84
CA ALA A 34 -0.79 14.87 18.89
C ALA A 34 -2.02 15.74 18.52
N TYR A 35 -2.08 16.23 17.28
CA TYR A 35 -3.21 17.00 16.80
C TYR A 35 -4.52 16.19 16.84
N ALA A 36 -4.51 14.95 16.37
CA ALA A 36 -5.68 14.06 16.41
C ALA A 36 -6.15 13.79 17.86
N ALA A 37 -5.21 13.62 18.80
CA ALA A 37 -5.50 13.43 20.21
C ALA A 37 -6.14 14.69 20.82
N MET A 38 -5.57 15.87 20.58
CA MET A 38 -6.08 17.15 21.09
C MET A 38 -7.49 17.47 20.55
N LYS A 39 -7.73 17.19 19.28
CA LYS A 39 -9.06 17.43 18.65
C LYS A 39 -10.07 16.32 18.96
N GLY A 40 -9.64 15.19 19.46
CA GLY A 40 -10.51 14.03 19.68
C GLY A 40 -11.18 13.51 18.41
N ALA A 41 -10.60 13.78 17.21
CA ALA A 41 -11.20 13.52 15.91
C ALA A 41 -10.26 12.78 14.96
N ALA A 42 -10.83 12.20 13.90
CA ALA A 42 -10.06 11.67 12.77
C ALA A 42 -9.41 12.83 11.98
N LEU A 43 -8.28 12.51 11.30
CA LEU A 43 -7.56 13.48 10.46
C LEU A 43 -8.31 13.81 9.16
N THR A 44 -9.22 12.94 8.74
CA THR A 44 -10.01 13.11 7.52
C THR A 44 -11.51 13.05 7.80
N SER A 45 -12.29 13.68 6.95
CA SER A 45 -13.75 13.56 6.89
C SER A 45 -14.21 13.48 5.44
N TYR A 46 -15.34 12.82 5.22
CA TYR A 46 -15.94 12.67 3.88
C TYR A 46 -17.42 13.01 3.94
N ARG A 47 -17.90 13.59 2.85
CA ARG A 47 -19.34 13.88 2.67
C ARG A 47 -19.72 13.71 1.20
N MET A 48 -20.98 13.43 0.94
CA MET A 48 -21.56 13.53 -0.38
C MET A 48 -21.90 14.99 -0.67
N ASN A 49 -21.55 15.50 -1.84
CA ASN A 49 -21.99 16.82 -2.28
C ASN A 49 -23.36 16.75 -2.97
N ALA A 50 -23.86 17.89 -3.44
CA ALA A 50 -25.18 17.98 -4.09
C ALA A 50 -25.24 17.24 -5.44
N ASP A 51 -24.10 17.06 -6.09
CA ASP A 51 -23.98 16.39 -7.39
C ASP A 51 -23.81 14.86 -7.25
N GLY A 52 -23.76 14.35 -6.02
CA GLY A 52 -23.56 12.93 -5.72
C GLY A 52 -22.09 12.49 -5.66
N ASP A 53 -21.16 13.41 -5.73
CA ASP A 53 -19.73 13.13 -5.61
C ASP A 53 -19.27 13.08 -4.14
N VAL A 54 -18.20 12.33 -3.88
CA VAL A 54 -17.60 12.25 -2.55
C VAL A 54 -16.54 13.32 -2.38
N GLU A 55 -16.78 14.26 -1.49
CA GLU A 55 -15.79 15.24 -1.06
C GLU A 55 -15.02 14.74 0.17
N GLY A 56 -13.69 14.71 0.07
CA GLY A 56 -12.78 14.40 1.18
C GLY A 56 -12.08 15.66 1.69
N LYS A 57 -11.98 15.78 3.02
CA LYS A 57 -11.20 16.84 3.67
C LYS A 57 -10.20 16.23 4.62
N ILE A 58 -8.97 16.74 4.59
CA ILE A 58 -7.90 16.39 5.53
C ILE A 58 -7.43 17.65 6.25
N LEU A 59 -7.15 17.53 7.55
CA LEU A 59 -6.62 18.63 8.35
C LEU A 59 -5.64 18.08 9.39
N LEU A 60 -4.37 18.46 9.25
CA LEU A 60 -3.30 18.08 10.15
C LEU A 60 -2.11 19.04 10.01
N PRO A 61 -1.25 19.16 11.05
CA PRO A 61 0.02 19.86 10.91
C PRO A 61 1.03 19.01 10.16
N LEU A 62 1.78 19.62 9.25
CA LEU A 62 2.89 18.99 8.53
C LEU A 62 4.13 19.91 8.60
N ALA A 63 5.04 19.60 9.49
CA ALA A 63 6.29 20.31 9.65
C ALA A 63 7.33 19.76 8.66
N VAL A 64 7.33 20.30 7.44
CA VAL A 64 8.17 19.85 6.33
C VAL A 64 8.90 21.03 5.67
N GLY A 65 9.96 20.73 4.91
CA GLY A 65 10.74 21.75 4.22
C GLY A 65 11.21 21.29 2.84
N THR A 66 11.49 22.27 1.97
CA THR A 66 12.04 22.04 0.62
C THR A 66 13.52 22.43 0.52
N VAL A 67 14.10 22.91 1.60
CA VAL A 67 15.51 23.32 1.69
C VAL A 67 16.14 22.72 2.95
N GLY A 68 17.43 22.38 2.90
CA GLY A 68 18.15 21.89 4.07
C GLY A 68 19.34 21.00 3.72
N GLY A 69 20.17 20.72 4.75
CA GLY A 69 21.39 19.93 4.58
C GLY A 69 21.13 18.48 4.20
N SER A 70 20.09 17.87 4.75
CA SER A 70 19.70 16.48 4.46
C SER A 70 19.31 16.26 2.98
N MET A 71 18.62 17.23 2.37
CA MET A 71 18.26 17.18 0.95
C MET A 71 19.46 17.39 0.02
N ARG A 72 20.46 18.18 0.45
CA ARG A 72 21.70 18.35 -0.31
C ARG A 72 22.58 17.10 -0.26
N ALA A 73 22.56 16.40 0.87
CA ALA A 73 23.35 15.20 1.09
C ALA A 73 22.70 13.93 0.47
N ASN A 74 21.41 13.97 0.14
CA ASN A 74 20.67 12.82 -0.41
C ASN A 74 20.15 13.11 -1.82
N PRO A 75 20.87 12.68 -2.89
CA PRO A 75 20.47 12.93 -4.26
C PRO A 75 19.09 12.33 -4.61
N THR A 76 18.72 11.21 -4.01
CA THR A 76 17.43 10.56 -4.22
C THR A 76 16.29 11.42 -3.68
N ALA A 77 16.43 11.97 -2.48
CA ALA A 77 15.44 12.88 -1.91
C ALA A 77 15.28 14.14 -2.76
N ALA A 78 16.40 14.71 -3.22
CA ALA A 78 16.39 15.87 -4.13
C ALA A 78 15.67 15.55 -5.46
N MET A 79 15.87 14.35 -6.01
CA MET A 79 15.16 13.89 -7.20
C MET A 79 13.66 13.72 -6.95
N CYS A 80 13.27 13.07 -5.83
CA CYS A 80 11.88 12.89 -5.46
C CYS A 80 11.15 14.22 -5.27
N LEU A 81 11.81 15.20 -4.64
CA LEU A 81 11.25 16.54 -4.49
C LEU A 81 11.02 17.24 -5.85
N LYS A 82 11.94 17.07 -6.81
CA LYS A 82 11.76 17.56 -8.19
C LYS A 82 10.58 16.88 -8.89
N ILE A 83 10.41 15.56 -8.69
CA ILE A 83 9.27 14.81 -9.23
C ILE A 83 7.96 15.31 -8.63
N CYS A 84 7.92 15.58 -7.32
CA CYS A 84 6.76 16.18 -6.65
C CYS A 84 6.40 17.56 -7.20
N GLY A 85 7.36 18.30 -7.74
CA GLY A 85 7.17 19.65 -8.26
C GLY A 85 6.97 20.72 -7.19
N ALA A 86 7.03 20.37 -5.90
CA ALA A 86 6.84 21.28 -4.79
C ALA A 86 8.07 22.22 -4.64
N LYS A 87 7.82 23.53 -4.69
CA LYS A 87 8.85 24.57 -4.58
C LYS A 87 8.93 25.15 -3.16
N THR A 88 7.84 25.10 -2.41
CA THR A 88 7.71 25.61 -1.05
C THR A 88 7.31 24.51 -0.09
N SER A 89 7.57 24.74 1.21
CA SER A 89 7.14 23.82 2.28
C SER A 89 5.61 23.66 2.30
N GLY A 90 4.87 24.73 2.02
CA GLY A 90 3.40 24.68 1.93
C GLY A 90 2.92 23.80 0.78
N GLU A 91 3.54 23.89 -0.40
CA GLU A 91 3.19 23.01 -1.54
C GLU A 91 3.54 21.54 -1.24
N LEU A 92 4.70 21.28 -0.63
CA LEU A 92 5.05 19.91 -0.21
C LEU A 92 4.05 19.36 0.80
N ALA A 93 3.66 20.15 1.80
CA ALA A 93 2.65 19.78 2.77
C ALA A 93 1.30 19.46 2.10
N GLN A 94 0.88 20.24 1.10
CA GLN A 94 -0.34 19.97 0.33
C GLN A 94 -0.25 18.68 -0.47
N VAL A 95 0.87 18.40 -1.13
CA VAL A 95 1.09 17.13 -1.83
C VAL A 95 1.01 15.96 -0.84
N MET A 96 1.68 16.04 0.30
CA MET A 96 1.63 15.00 1.33
C MET A 96 0.22 14.79 1.87
N ALA A 97 -0.50 15.86 2.14
CA ALA A 97 -1.90 15.79 2.59
C ALA A 97 -2.81 15.15 1.53
N ALA A 98 -2.66 15.52 0.26
CA ALA A 98 -3.42 14.94 -0.84
C ALA A 98 -3.16 13.42 -0.99
N VAL A 99 -1.90 12.99 -0.90
CA VAL A 99 -1.55 11.57 -0.93
C VAL A 99 -2.12 10.83 0.28
N GLY A 100 -2.04 11.42 1.48
CA GLY A 100 -2.64 10.85 2.69
C GLY A 100 -4.16 10.69 2.58
N LEU A 101 -4.85 11.69 2.02
CA LEU A 101 -6.28 11.64 1.77
C LEU A 101 -6.65 10.55 0.76
N ALA A 102 -5.94 10.48 -0.36
CA ALA A 102 -6.15 9.46 -1.40
C ALA A 102 -5.90 8.04 -0.87
N GLN A 103 -4.83 7.86 -0.12
CA GLN A 103 -4.49 6.57 0.52
C GLN A 103 -5.58 6.14 1.51
N ASN A 104 -6.07 7.06 2.35
CA ASN A 104 -7.14 6.77 3.29
C ASN A 104 -8.46 6.44 2.57
N PHE A 105 -8.81 7.20 1.52
CA PHE A 105 -10.00 6.94 0.72
C PHE A 105 -9.94 5.56 0.05
N ALA A 106 -8.80 5.18 -0.53
CA ALA A 106 -8.60 3.87 -1.13
C ALA A 106 -8.81 2.74 -0.12
N ALA A 107 -8.31 2.90 1.12
CA ALA A 107 -8.51 1.92 2.18
C ALA A 107 -9.99 1.82 2.60
N LEU A 108 -10.68 2.96 2.75
CA LEU A 108 -12.11 2.99 3.09
C LEU A 108 -12.97 2.35 1.99
N ARG A 109 -12.66 2.66 0.71
CA ARG A 109 -13.33 2.04 -0.43
C ARG A 109 -13.13 0.52 -0.45
N ALA A 110 -11.91 0.04 -0.22
CA ALA A 110 -11.63 -1.39 -0.16
C ALA A 110 -12.39 -2.07 0.98
N MET A 111 -12.49 -1.44 2.16
CA MET A 111 -13.27 -1.97 3.28
C MET A 111 -14.77 -2.02 2.99
N ALA A 112 -15.29 -1.05 2.23
CA ALA A 112 -16.71 -0.98 1.87
C ALA A 112 -17.10 -1.95 0.73
N SER A 113 -16.13 -2.46 -0.03
CA SER A 113 -16.35 -3.33 -1.18
C SER A 113 -15.83 -4.76 -0.94
N GLU A 114 -14.58 -5.02 -1.31
CA GLU A 114 -13.99 -6.37 -1.32
C GLU A 114 -13.41 -6.80 0.03
N GLY A 115 -13.17 -5.85 0.92
CA GLY A 115 -12.41 -6.02 2.15
C GLY A 115 -10.91 -5.98 1.93
N ILE A 116 -10.19 -5.38 2.88
CA ILE A 116 -8.71 -5.24 2.82
C ILE A 116 -8.03 -6.62 2.86
N GLN A 117 -8.60 -7.56 3.61
CA GLN A 117 -8.00 -8.87 3.83
C GLN A 117 -7.85 -9.67 2.53
N LYS A 118 -8.82 -9.59 1.61
CA LYS A 118 -8.79 -10.32 0.33
C LYS A 118 -7.60 -9.91 -0.54
N GLY A 119 -7.34 -8.61 -0.66
CA GLY A 119 -6.18 -8.10 -1.39
C GLY A 119 -4.85 -8.49 -0.75
N HIS A 120 -4.75 -8.38 0.57
CA HIS A 120 -3.55 -8.79 1.32
C HIS A 120 -3.28 -10.30 1.19
N MET A 121 -4.32 -11.13 1.29
CA MET A 121 -4.19 -12.59 1.14
C MET A 121 -3.72 -12.97 -0.26
N ARG A 122 -4.15 -12.26 -1.30
CA ARG A 122 -3.68 -12.51 -2.68
C ARG A 122 -2.20 -12.17 -2.85
N LEU A 123 -1.76 -11.04 -2.32
CA LEU A 123 -0.34 -10.66 -2.34
C LEU A 123 0.51 -11.63 -1.52
N HIS A 124 0.03 -12.02 -0.34
CA HIS A 124 0.69 -13.00 0.52
C HIS A 124 0.81 -14.37 -0.16
N ALA A 125 -0.25 -14.83 -0.84
CA ALA A 125 -0.22 -16.07 -1.60
C ALA A 125 0.80 -16.05 -2.75
N ARG A 126 0.95 -14.92 -3.46
CA ARG A 126 1.99 -14.74 -4.49
C ARG A 126 3.39 -14.82 -3.91
N HIS A 127 3.60 -14.19 -2.75
CA HIS A 127 4.88 -14.25 -2.05
C HIS A 127 5.22 -15.68 -1.62
N ILE A 128 4.27 -16.41 -1.02
CA ILE A 128 4.44 -17.82 -0.66
C ILE A 128 4.75 -18.69 -1.88
N ALA A 129 4.03 -18.49 -2.99
CA ALA A 129 4.27 -19.21 -4.24
C ALA A 129 5.70 -18.98 -4.77
N SER A 130 6.15 -17.73 -4.78
CA SER A 130 7.52 -17.38 -5.17
C SER A 130 8.56 -18.00 -4.22
N SER A 131 8.35 -17.93 -2.91
CA SER A 131 9.25 -18.54 -1.90
C SER A 131 9.29 -20.06 -1.99
N ALA A 132 8.22 -20.70 -2.46
CA ALA A 132 8.18 -22.13 -2.72
C ALA A 132 8.95 -22.55 -4.00
N GLY A 133 9.50 -21.61 -4.75
CA GLY A 133 10.28 -21.85 -5.96
C GLY A 133 9.44 -21.96 -7.24
N ALA A 134 8.25 -21.34 -7.27
CA ALA A 134 7.45 -21.19 -8.48
C ALA A 134 8.11 -20.19 -9.45
N LYS A 135 8.12 -20.53 -10.73
CA LYS A 135 8.53 -19.60 -11.79
C LYS A 135 7.46 -18.55 -12.01
N PRO A 136 7.81 -17.36 -12.59
CA PRO A 136 6.85 -16.29 -12.81
C PRO A 136 5.56 -16.74 -13.52
N GLU A 137 5.68 -17.62 -14.50
CA GLU A 137 4.55 -18.18 -15.26
C GLU A 137 3.70 -19.21 -14.46
N GLU A 138 4.23 -19.76 -13.39
CA GLU A 138 3.54 -20.73 -12.54
C GLU A 138 2.77 -20.06 -11.39
N ILE A 139 3.12 -18.81 -11.03
CA ILE A 139 2.65 -18.14 -9.80
C ILE A 139 1.12 -18.03 -9.78
N ASP A 140 0.50 -17.57 -10.84
CA ASP A 140 -0.95 -17.32 -10.85
C ASP A 140 -1.74 -18.63 -10.72
N GLY A 141 -1.37 -19.66 -11.47
CA GLY A 141 -1.98 -20.98 -11.37
C GLY A 141 -1.76 -21.68 -10.02
N LEU A 142 -0.59 -21.44 -9.41
CA LEU A 142 -0.28 -21.97 -8.07
C LEU A 142 -1.11 -21.27 -6.99
N VAL A 143 -1.25 -19.94 -7.07
CA VAL A 143 -2.07 -19.15 -6.15
C VAL A 143 -3.53 -19.60 -6.19
N GLU A 144 -4.11 -19.82 -7.37
CA GLU A 144 -5.47 -20.32 -7.51
C GLU A 144 -5.65 -21.69 -6.84
N ARG A 145 -4.73 -22.62 -7.06
CA ARG A 145 -4.78 -23.96 -6.43
C ARG A 145 -4.66 -23.91 -4.92
N MET A 146 -3.73 -23.07 -4.40
CA MET A 146 -3.58 -22.87 -2.96
C MET A 146 -4.85 -22.30 -2.32
N GLN A 147 -5.53 -21.37 -3.01
CA GLN A 147 -6.79 -20.78 -2.54
C GLN A 147 -7.94 -21.80 -2.57
N GLN A 148 -8.07 -22.58 -3.65
CA GLN A 148 -9.07 -23.63 -3.77
C GLN A 148 -8.89 -24.74 -2.73
N ALA A 149 -7.64 -25.09 -2.42
CA ALA A 149 -7.32 -26.07 -1.40
C ALA A 149 -7.42 -25.54 0.04
N GLY A 150 -7.64 -24.22 0.23
CA GLY A 150 -7.61 -23.58 1.55
C GLY A 150 -6.25 -23.65 2.26
N ALA A 151 -5.17 -23.93 1.53
CA ALA A 151 -3.82 -24.20 2.04
C ALA A 151 -2.83 -23.11 1.59
N VAL A 152 -3.10 -21.85 1.95
CA VAL A 152 -2.23 -20.70 1.63
C VAL A 152 -1.08 -20.62 2.65
N ASN A 153 -0.16 -21.58 2.55
CA ASN A 153 1.05 -21.68 3.35
C ASN A 153 2.16 -22.37 2.55
N GLU A 154 3.40 -22.36 3.07
CA GLU A 154 4.56 -22.88 2.36
C GLU A 154 4.46 -24.39 2.02
N ALA A 155 3.93 -25.20 2.93
CA ALA A 155 3.74 -26.63 2.69
C ALA A 155 2.71 -26.89 1.59
N GLY A 156 1.58 -26.17 1.62
CA GLY A 156 0.55 -26.22 0.58
C GLY A 156 1.06 -25.76 -0.78
N ALA A 157 1.88 -24.71 -0.81
CA ALA A 157 2.51 -24.23 -2.04
C ALA A 157 3.46 -25.27 -2.66
N LYS A 158 4.34 -25.87 -1.87
CA LYS A 158 5.25 -26.90 -2.34
C LYS A 158 4.50 -28.10 -2.92
N LYS A 159 3.50 -28.60 -2.19
CA LYS A 159 2.67 -29.72 -2.64
C LYS A 159 1.95 -29.40 -3.95
N ALA A 160 1.26 -28.27 -4.01
CA ALA A 160 0.51 -27.87 -5.20
C ALA A 160 1.43 -27.61 -6.42
N LEU A 161 2.64 -27.11 -6.20
CA LEU A 161 3.64 -26.89 -7.25
C LEU A 161 4.15 -28.22 -7.83
N GLU A 162 4.41 -29.20 -6.99
CA GLU A 162 4.79 -30.55 -7.42
C GLU A 162 3.70 -31.21 -8.25
N GLU A 163 2.45 -31.13 -7.79
CA GLU A 163 1.29 -31.66 -8.52
C GLU A 163 1.10 -30.98 -9.88
N MET A 164 1.27 -29.65 -9.96
CA MET A 164 1.22 -28.90 -11.22
C MET A 164 2.28 -29.37 -12.21
N ARG A 165 3.52 -29.54 -11.76
CA ARG A 165 4.64 -29.97 -12.59
C ARG A 165 4.52 -31.42 -13.04
N GLN A 166 3.95 -32.29 -12.22
CA GLN A 166 3.65 -33.69 -12.59
C GLN A 166 2.55 -33.77 -13.64
N ALA A 167 1.48 -33.01 -13.46
CA ALA A 167 0.38 -32.94 -14.44
C ALA A 167 0.86 -32.40 -15.81
N GLY A 168 1.73 -31.40 -15.80
CA GLY A 168 2.33 -30.85 -17.03
C GLY A 168 3.20 -31.87 -17.78
N LYS A 169 3.97 -32.69 -17.07
CA LYS A 169 4.76 -33.78 -17.66
C LYS A 169 3.89 -34.87 -18.28
N SER A 170 2.81 -35.23 -17.61
CA SER A 170 1.86 -36.25 -18.10
C SER A 170 1.10 -35.80 -19.36
N ALA A 171 0.75 -34.53 -19.44
CA ALA A 171 0.09 -33.93 -20.62
C ALA A 171 1.05 -33.80 -21.82
N GLY A 172 2.34 -33.48 -21.58
CA GLY A 172 3.35 -33.43 -22.61
C GLY A 172 3.69 -34.83 -23.20
N ALA A 173 3.72 -35.86 -22.37
CA ALA A 173 3.96 -37.23 -22.80
C ALA A 173 2.85 -37.82 -23.67
N LYS A 174 1.61 -37.39 -23.48
CA LYS A 174 0.45 -37.80 -24.33
C LYS A 174 0.46 -37.14 -25.71
N LYS A 175 0.96 -35.90 -25.84
CA LYS A 175 1.07 -35.18 -27.13
C LYS A 175 2.20 -35.70 -28.04
N GLN A 176 3.20 -36.41 -27.50
CA GLN A 176 4.28 -37.01 -28.31
C GLN A 176 3.96 -38.41 -28.85
N LYS A 177 2.82 -39.02 -28.43
CA LYS A 177 2.40 -40.36 -28.86
C LYS A 177 1.21 -40.37 -29.83
N SER A 178 0.76 -39.20 -30.24
CA SER A 178 -0.25 -38.99 -31.24
C SER A 178 0.30 -38.29 -32.49
#